data_7d31755ec5590a0b5d618e73a85c0e89
#
_entry.id   7d31755ec5590a0b5d618e73a85c0e89
#
_cell.length_a   1.000
_cell.length_b   1.000
_cell.length_c   1.000
_cell.angle_alpha   90.00
_cell.angle_beta   90.00
_cell.angle_gamma   90.00
#
_symmetry.space_group_name_H-M   'P 1'
#
loop_
_entity.id
_entity.type
_entity.pdbx_description
1 polymer ?
#
loop_
_entity_poly.entity_id
_entity_poly.type
_entity_poly.pdbx_seq_one_letter_code
_entity_poly.pdbx_strand_id
1 'polypeptide(L)' 'MTKHFISKALENMDRFGGSFVQSLAVCYRKADPDNQTILYNAFEHLFFKYVKFKDD' A
#
# COMPACT_ATOMS: atom_id res chain seq x y z
N MET A 1 -7.18 6.83 9.48
CA MET A 1 -7.17 6.04 8.25
C MET A 1 -7.90 4.73 8.44
N THR A 2 -8.73 4.34 7.51
CA THR A 2 -9.52 3.14 7.66
C THR A 2 -8.82 1.92 7.06
N LYS A 3 -9.22 0.76 7.55
CA LYS A 3 -8.76 -0.51 7.03
C LYS A 3 -9.06 -0.63 5.53
N HIS A 4 -10.20 -0.11 5.11
CA HIS A 4 -10.61 -0.14 3.71
C HIS A 4 -9.65 0.65 2.83
N PHE A 5 -9.22 1.83 3.29
CA PHE A 5 -8.27 2.65 2.56
C PHE A 5 -6.97 1.87 2.31
N ILE A 6 -6.43 1.27 3.35
CA ILE A 6 -5.17 0.50 3.24
C ILE A 6 -5.35 -0.69 2.30
N SER A 7 -6.44 -1.44 2.48
CA SER A 7 -6.71 -2.63 1.64
C SER A 7 -6.78 -2.26 0.17
N LYS A 8 -7.47 -1.17 -0.13
CA LYS A 8 -7.63 -0.72 -1.52
C LYS A 8 -6.30 -0.28 -2.10
N ALA A 9 -5.52 0.46 -1.31
CA ALA A 9 -4.20 0.90 -1.77
C ALA A 9 -3.30 -0.29 -2.07
N LEU A 10 -3.24 -1.28 -1.17
CA LEU A 10 -2.41 -2.46 -1.38
C LEU A 10 -2.84 -3.24 -2.60
N GLU A 11 -4.14 -3.40 -2.78
CA GLU A 11 -4.68 -4.10 -3.94
C GLU A 11 -4.26 -3.43 -5.24
N ASN A 12 -4.35 -2.11 -5.28
CA ASN A 12 -3.97 -1.36 -6.46
C ASN A 12 -2.45 -1.37 -6.68
N MET A 13 -1.68 -1.38 -5.60
CA MET A 13 -0.23 -1.51 -5.70
C MET A 13 0.16 -2.83 -6.34
N ASP A 14 -0.55 -3.91 -5.99
CA ASP A 14 -0.31 -5.22 -6.61
C ASP A 14 -0.64 -5.21 -8.09
N ARG A 15 -1.70 -4.53 -8.47
CA ARG A 15 -2.20 -4.58 -9.85
C ARG A 15 -1.51 -3.61 -10.78
N PHE A 16 -1.21 -2.42 -10.30
CA PHE A 16 -0.75 -1.33 -11.16
C PHE A 16 0.69 -0.89 -10.88
N GLY A 17 1.27 -1.32 -9.78
CA GLY A 17 2.63 -0.92 -9.43
C GLY A 17 3.69 -1.72 -10.16
N GLY A 18 4.88 -1.14 -10.27
CA GLY A 18 6.04 -1.86 -10.76
C GLY A 18 6.60 -2.76 -9.67
N SER A 19 7.75 -3.37 -9.92
CA SER A 19 8.31 -4.37 -9.01
C SER A 19 8.58 -3.81 -7.60
N PHE A 20 9.06 -2.57 -7.51
CA PHE A 20 9.31 -1.96 -6.19
C PHE A 20 8.01 -1.82 -5.40
N VAL A 21 6.99 -1.26 -6.05
CA VAL A 21 5.72 -1.01 -5.38
C VAL A 21 5.04 -2.32 -4.99
N GLN A 22 5.12 -3.33 -5.85
CA GLN A 22 4.57 -4.65 -5.53
C GLN A 22 5.29 -5.26 -4.34
N SER A 23 6.61 -5.13 -4.29
CA SER A 23 7.40 -5.62 -3.16
C SER A 23 7.05 -4.89 -1.87
N LEU A 24 6.80 -3.59 -1.96
CA LEU A 24 6.40 -2.80 -0.81
C LEU A 24 5.06 -3.28 -0.26
N ALA A 25 4.11 -3.60 -1.13
CA ALA A 25 2.82 -4.13 -0.69
C ALA A 25 2.98 -5.45 0.05
N VAL A 26 3.82 -6.33 -0.46
CA VAL A 26 4.11 -7.62 0.20
C VAL A 26 4.77 -7.38 1.56
N CYS A 27 5.74 -6.48 1.59
CA CYS A 27 6.45 -6.13 2.82
C CYS A 27 5.47 -5.62 3.89
N TYR A 28 4.57 -4.75 3.48
CA TYR A 28 3.56 -4.21 4.40
C TYR A 28 2.68 -5.31 4.98
N ARG A 29 2.23 -6.24 4.13
CA ARG A 29 1.38 -7.34 4.59
C ARG A 29 2.08 -8.25 5.58
N LYS A 30 3.39 -8.40 5.45
CA LYS A 30 4.18 -9.25 6.33
C LYS A 30 4.60 -8.57 7.62
N ALA A 31 4.50 -7.26 7.67
CA ALA A 31 4.95 -6.50 8.83
C ALA A 31 3.95 -6.59 9.98
N ASP A 32 4.47 -6.55 11.20
CA ASP A 32 3.63 -6.42 12.38
C ASP A 32 3.05 -5.00 12.44
N PRO A 33 2.07 -4.73 13.34
CA PRO A 33 1.42 -3.42 13.37
C PRO A 33 2.37 -2.24 13.54
N ASP A 34 3.41 -2.38 14.36
CA ASP A 34 4.36 -1.29 14.56
C ASP A 34 5.13 -0.99 13.29
N ASN A 35 5.60 -2.03 12.60
CA ASN A 35 6.32 -1.85 11.36
C ASN A 35 5.41 -1.39 10.24
N GLN A 36 4.14 -1.80 10.25
CA GLN A 36 3.18 -1.30 9.28
C GLN A 36 3.02 0.21 9.41
N THR A 37 2.98 0.71 10.63
CA THR A 37 2.88 2.15 10.86
C THR A 37 4.11 2.88 10.32
N ILE A 38 5.30 2.32 10.55
CA ILE A 38 6.52 2.91 10.04
C ILE A 38 6.52 2.94 8.52
N LEU A 39 6.14 1.83 7.90
CA LEU A 39 6.08 1.75 6.44
C LEU A 39 5.06 2.73 5.87
N TYR A 40 3.89 2.80 6.49
CA TYR A 40 2.87 3.72 6.02
C TYR A 40 3.37 5.17 6.08
N ASN A 41 3.98 5.56 7.20
CA ASN A 41 4.47 6.92 7.35
C ASN A 41 5.58 7.25 6.35
N ALA A 42 6.45 6.28 6.09
CA ALA A 42 7.55 6.49 5.15
C ALA A 42 7.09 6.60 3.70
N PHE A 43 6.05 5.85 3.34
CA PHE A 43 5.59 5.75 1.96
C PHE A 43 4.15 6.22 1.78
N GLU A 44 3.72 7.12 2.63
CA GLU A 44 2.35 7.64 2.61
C GLU A 44 1.93 8.12 1.23
N HIS A 45 2.82 8.82 0.53
CA HIS A 45 2.52 9.33 -0.80
C HIS A 45 2.17 8.23 -1.79
N LEU A 46 2.77 7.05 -1.65
CA LEU A 46 2.46 5.93 -2.53
C LEU A 46 1.08 5.36 -2.20
N PHE A 47 0.76 5.23 -0.91
CA PHE A 47 -0.57 4.75 -0.53
C PHE A 47 -1.65 5.67 -1.07
N PHE A 48 -1.47 6.98 -0.95
CA PHE A 48 -2.44 7.93 -1.47
C PHE A 48 -2.52 7.88 -2.99
N LYS A 49 -1.39 7.72 -3.65
CA LYS A 49 -1.37 7.63 -5.11
C LYS A 49 -2.15 6.41 -5.60
N TYR A 50 -1.88 5.26 -5.02
CA TYR A 50 -2.44 4.01 -5.53
C TYR A 50 -3.89 3.78 -5.12
N VAL A 51 -4.31 4.32 -3.98
CA VAL A 51 -5.71 4.19 -3.59
C VAL A 51 -6.65 4.83 -4.60
N LYS A 52 -6.15 5.80 -5.36
CA LYS A 52 -6.95 6.53 -6.35
C LYS A 52 -7.04 5.84 -7.71
N PHE A 53 -6.24 4.80 -7.93
CA PHE A 53 -6.29 4.08 -9.19
C PHE A 53 -7.64 3.40 -9.32
N LYS A 54 -8.21 3.48 -10.51
CA LYS A 54 -9.50 2.87 -10.77
C LYS A 54 -9.34 1.64 -11.63
N ASP A 55 -10.19 0.69 -11.35
CA ASP A 55 -10.21 -0.59 -12.04
C ASP A 55 -11.33 -0.52 -13.10
N ASP A 56 -10.96 -0.16 -14.29
CA ASP A 56 -11.94 -0.05 -15.37
C ASP A 56 -12.13 -1.35 -16.10
#